data_1e2b8ea05cc4bbf8067a7af9c017617b
#
_entry.id   1e2b8ea05cc4bbf8067a7af9c017617b
#
_cell.length_a   1.000
_cell.length_b   1.000
_cell.length_c   1.000
_cell.angle_alpha   90.00
_cell.angle_beta   90.00
_cell.angle_gamma   90.00
#
_symmetry.space_group_name_H-M   'P 1'
#
loop_
_entity.id
_entity.type
_entity.pdbx_description
1 polymer ?
#
loop_
_entity_poly.entity_id
_entity_poly.type
_entity_poly.pdbx_seq_one_letter_code
_entity_poly.pdbx_strand_id
1 'polypeptide(L)' 'MNTNDPLKQLLTEFFGLPADTVPEQLSQRAMPQWDSFAMVELIMELQAAFSVQFTLDEVDQLTDYAQIRAALTGKGVSL' A
#
# COMPACT_ATOMS: atom_id res chain seq x y z
N MET A 1 -3.42 -9.99 19.04
CA MET A 1 -3.44 -10.05 18.30
C MET A 1 -2.66 -9.71 17.44
N ASN A 2 -2.27 -9.91 17.03
CA ASN A 2 -1.52 -9.54 16.32
C ASN A 2 -1.73 -9.44 15.18
N THR A 3 -1.59 -8.91 14.67
CA THR A 3 -1.92 -8.75 13.48
C THR A 3 -0.87 -8.64 12.61
N ASN A 4 -0.46 -9.56 12.00
CA ASN A 4 0.48 -9.54 10.99
C ASN A 4 -0.19 -9.12 9.73
N ASP A 5 -0.25 -7.88 9.46
CA ASP A 5 -0.72 -7.32 8.20
C ASP A 5 0.51 -6.79 7.47
N PRO A 6 1.10 -7.58 6.58
CA PRO A 6 2.33 -7.16 5.90
C PRO A 6 2.13 -5.92 5.03
N LEU A 7 0.93 -5.71 4.49
CA LEU A 7 0.68 -4.51 3.71
C LEU A 7 0.67 -3.27 4.59
N LYS A 8 -0.04 -3.34 5.72
CA LYS A 8 -0.07 -2.20 6.65
C LYS A 8 1.33 -1.91 7.16
N GLN A 9 2.08 -2.96 7.49
CA GLN A 9 3.44 -2.79 7.96
C GLN A 9 4.30 -2.08 6.91
N LEU A 10 4.19 -2.51 5.65
CA LEU A 10 4.97 -1.89 4.58
C LEU A 10 4.60 -0.41 4.43
N LEU A 11 3.31 -0.11 4.44
CA LEU A 11 2.86 1.27 4.26
C LEU A 11 3.29 2.17 5.41
N THR A 12 3.16 1.69 6.65
CA THR A 12 3.57 2.51 7.78
C THR A 12 5.07 2.73 7.81
N GLU A 13 5.84 1.72 7.45
CA GLU A 13 7.29 1.87 7.38
C GLU A 13 7.70 2.78 6.23
N PHE A 14 7.05 2.63 5.08
CA PHE A 14 7.38 3.44 3.92
C PHE A 14 7.15 4.93 4.19
N PHE A 15 6.05 5.25 4.84
CA PHE A 15 5.70 6.65 5.12
C PHE A 15 6.20 7.14 6.49
N GLY A 16 6.85 6.28 7.26
CA GLY A 16 7.36 6.67 8.57
C GLY A 16 6.27 6.91 9.60
N LEU A 17 5.22 6.11 9.57
CA LEU A 17 4.08 6.27 10.46
C LEU A 17 4.14 5.28 11.62
N PRO A 18 3.41 5.58 12.73
CA PRO A 18 3.31 4.63 13.82
C PRO A 18 2.68 3.31 13.36
N ALA A 19 3.12 2.22 13.96
CA ALA A 19 2.61 0.90 13.58
C ALA A 19 1.12 0.74 13.84
N ASP A 20 0.57 1.53 14.76
CA ASP A 20 -0.85 1.47 15.10
C ASP A 20 -1.70 2.44 14.29
N THR A 21 -1.16 3.03 13.23
CA THR A 21 -1.94 3.88 12.33
C THR A 21 -3.10 3.06 11.76
N VAL A 22 -4.30 3.62 11.83
CA VAL A 22 -5.48 2.89 11.34
C VAL A 22 -5.51 2.92 9.81
N PRO A 23 -6.01 1.83 9.18
CA PRO A 23 -6.03 1.76 7.71
C PRO A 23 -6.79 2.90 7.05
N GLU A 24 -7.79 3.47 7.71
CA GLU A 24 -8.56 4.57 7.15
C GLU A 24 -7.71 5.82 6.92
N GLN A 25 -6.58 5.94 7.60
CA GLN A 25 -5.67 7.06 7.41
C GLN A 25 -4.64 6.81 6.33
N LEU A 26 -4.58 5.59 5.80
CA LEU A 26 -3.61 5.24 4.78
C LEU A 26 -4.23 5.46 3.40
N SER A 27 -4.31 6.72 3.00
CA SER A 27 -4.90 7.10 1.72
C SER A 27 -4.27 8.40 1.24
N GLN A 28 -4.35 8.62 -0.06
CA GLN A 28 -3.87 9.88 -0.64
C GLN A 28 -4.67 11.07 -0.11
N ARG A 29 -5.94 10.84 0.15
CA ARG A 29 -6.80 11.92 0.66
C ARG A 29 -6.34 12.37 2.05
N ALA A 30 -5.96 11.42 2.90
CA ALA A 30 -5.58 11.72 4.28
C ALA A 30 -4.11 12.10 4.43
N MET A 31 -3.27 11.77 3.45
CA MET A 31 -1.83 11.92 3.57
C MET A 31 -1.28 12.76 2.42
N PRO A 32 -0.99 14.04 2.68
CA PRO A 32 -0.43 14.89 1.62
C PRO A 32 0.89 14.38 1.06
N GLN A 33 1.65 13.62 1.86
CA GLN A 33 2.93 13.08 1.42
C GLN A 33 2.78 11.91 0.44
N TRP A 34 1.57 11.38 0.29
CA TRP A 34 1.31 10.31 -0.66
C TRP A 34 0.95 10.94 -2.00
N ASP A 35 1.94 11.48 -2.68
CA ASP A 35 1.78 12.15 -3.95
C ASP A 35 2.26 11.23 -5.09
N SER A 36 2.31 11.77 -6.30
CA SER A 36 2.68 10.98 -7.47
C SER A 36 4.10 10.44 -7.38
N PHE A 37 5.01 11.23 -6.82
CA PHE A 37 6.38 10.78 -6.68
C PHE A 37 6.49 9.64 -5.67
N ALA A 38 5.83 9.79 -4.52
CA ALA A 38 5.80 8.71 -3.52
C ALA A 38 5.13 7.47 -4.09
N MET A 39 4.13 7.65 -4.95
CA MET A 39 3.43 6.54 -5.55
C MET A 39 4.36 5.67 -6.40
N VAL A 40 5.24 6.30 -7.18
CA VAL A 40 6.20 5.55 -7.99
C VAL A 40 7.08 4.68 -7.11
N GLU A 41 7.60 5.25 -6.03
CA GLU A 41 8.45 4.49 -5.12
C GLU A 41 7.69 3.40 -4.41
N LEU A 42 6.45 3.70 -4.00
CA LEU A 42 5.61 2.73 -3.31
C LEU A 42 5.32 1.52 -4.19
N ILE A 43 5.01 1.76 -5.46
CA ILE A 43 4.75 0.66 -6.39
C ILE A 43 5.96 -0.26 -6.48
N MET A 44 7.16 0.30 -6.56
CA MET A 44 8.37 -0.51 -6.61
C MET A 44 8.53 -1.35 -5.34
N GLU A 45 8.22 -0.77 -4.18
CA GLU A 45 8.31 -1.51 -2.93
C GLU A 45 7.27 -2.63 -2.86
N LEU A 46 6.05 -2.36 -3.31
CA LEU A 46 4.99 -3.36 -3.31
C LEU A 46 5.34 -4.52 -4.24
N GLN A 47 5.85 -4.21 -5.42
CA GLN A 47 6.22 -5.25 -6.37
C GLN A 47 7.34 -6.13 -5.84
N ALA A 48 8.31 -5.53 -5.17
CA ALA A 48 9.42 -6.28 -4.60
C ALA A 48 8.98 -7.11 -3.40
N ALA A 49 8.16 -6.52 -2.52
CA ALA A 49 7.77 -7.18 -1.28
C ALA A 49 6.82 -8.35 -1.52
N PHE A 50 5.93 -8.23 -2.49
CA PHE A 50 4.90 -9.23 -2.73
C PHE A 50 5.08 -10.01 -4.02
N SER A 51 6.15 -9.74 -4.76
CA SER A 51 6.48 -10.45 -6.01
C SER A 51 5.34 -10.36 -7.02
N VAL A 52 4.81 -9.15 -7.19
CA VAL A 52 3.72 -8.89 -8.14
C VAL A 52 4.13 -7.77 -9.07
N GLN A 53 3.33 -7.56 -10.11
CA GLN A 53 3.51 -6.43 -11.02
C GLN A 53 2.17 -5.75 -11.21
N PHE A 54 2.20 -4.44 -11.38
CA PHE A 54 1.00 -3.64 -11.60
C PHE A 54 1.06 -2.99 -12.97
N THR A 55 -0.08 -2.96 -13.65
CA THR A 55 -0.21 -2.19 -14.89
C THR A 55 -0.45 -0.72 -14.55
N LEU A 56 -0.32 0.14 -15.56
CA LEU A 56 -0.57 1.56 -15.37
C LEU A 56 -2.01 1.82 -14.92
N ASP A 57 -2.96 1.08 -15.49
CA ASP A 57 -4.35 1.24 -15.08
C ASP A 57 -4.54 0.84 -13.61
N GLU A 58 -3.86 -0.20 -13.18
CA GLU A 58 -3.95 -0.62 -11.79
C GLU A 58 -3.36 0.42 -10.86
N VAL A 59 -2.23 1.01 -11.25
CA VAL A 59 -1.55 2.01 -10.42
C VAL A 59 -2.49 3.19 -10.13
N ASP A 60 -3.25 3.61 -11.13
CA ASP A 60 -4.16 4.74 -10.96
C ASP A 60 -5.22 4.48 -9.89
N GLN A 61 -5.50 3.23 -9.59
CA GLN A 61 -6.53 2.89 -8.61
C GLN A 61 -5.97 2.64 -7.22
N LEU A 62 -4.65 2.62 -7.05
CA LEU A 62 -4.05 2.33 -5.76
C LEU A 62 -3.94 3.60 -4.92
N THR A 63 -5.08 4.13 -4.52
CA THR A 63 -5.16 5.42 -3.84
C THR A 63 -5.28 5.31 -2.32
N ASP A 64 -5.48 4.10 -1.80
CA ASP A 64 -5.58 3.89 -0.36
C ASP A 64 -5.29 2.44 -0.02
N TYR A 65 -5.25 2.16 1.27
CA TYR A 65 -4.94 0.83 1.78
C TYR A 65 -5.92 -0.22 1.24
N ALA A 66 -7.20 0.09 1.24
CA ALA A 66 -8.23 -0.88 0.83
C ALA A 66 -8.06 -1.24 -0.64
N GLN A 67 -7.77 -0.26 -1.49
CA GLN A 67 -7.59 -0.51 -2.91
C GLN A 67 -6.34 -1.35 -3.17
N ILE A 68 -5.25 -1.04 -2.47
CA ILE A 68 -4.02 -1.81 -2.63
C ILE A 68 -4.23 -3.25 -2.15
N ARG A 69 -4.91 -3.41 -1.02
CA ARG A 69 -5.17 -4.74 -0.49
C ARG A 69 -6.00 -5.57 -1.47
N ALA A 70 -7.03 -4.95 -2.04
CA ALA A 70 -7.88 -5.64 -3.01
C ALA A 70 -7.08 -6.06 -4.24
N ALA A 71 -6.21 -5.17 -4.72
CA ALA A 71 -5.39 -5.49 -5.89
C ALA A 71 -4.43 -6.64 -5.61
N LEU A 72 -3.78 -6.62 -4.46
CA LEU A 72 -2.85 -7.70 -4.08
C LEU A 72 -3.58 -9.02 -3.92
N THR A 73 -4.73 -9.00 -3.25
CA THR A 73 -5.52 -10.21 -3.07
C THR A 73 -5.96 -10.76 -4.42
N GLY A 74 -6.34 -9.89 -5.34
CA GLY A 74 -6.73 -10.32 -6.68
C GLY A 74 -5.60 -10.95 -7.46
N LYS A 75 -4.35 -10.67 -7.08
CA LYS A 75 -3.17 -11.25 -7.71
C LYS A 75 -2.67 -12.50 -6.99
N GLY A 76 -3.42 -12.95 -5.98
CA GLY A 76 -3.09 -14.19 -5.28
C GLY A 76 -2.21 -14.00 -4.05
N VAL A 77 -2.02 -12.78 -3.60
CA VAL A 77 -1.22 -12.53 -2.41
C VAL A 77 -2.08 -12.81 -1.17
N SER A 78 -1.53 -13.57 -0.24
CA SER A 78 -2.19 -13.85 1.02
C SER A 78 -1.87 -12.75 2.02
N LEU A 79 -2.89 -12.06 2.46
CA LEU A 79 -2.71 -10.96 3.41
C LEU A 79 -3.45 -11.22 4.71
#